data_5c93a2a3d94985a04fd41f5735d15d52
#
_entry.id   5c93a2a3d94985a04fd41f5735d15d52
#
_cell.length_a   1.000
_cell.length_b   1.000
_cell.length_c   1.000
_cell.angle_alpha   90.00
_cell.angle_beta   90.00
_cell.angle_gamma   90.00
#
_symmetry.space_group_name_H-M   'P 1'
#
loop_
_entity.id
_entity.type
_entity.pdbx_description
1 polymer ?
#
loop_
_entity_poly.entity_id
_entity_poly.type
_entity_poly.pdbx_seq_one_letter_code
_entity_poly.pdbx_strand_id
1 'polypeptide(L)'
;MDLAGIPKDRYYLYRAEWNKTAHTVHLLPHWNWQPGDTVPVMAYTDANEGELFLNGKSLGKVRKLSKAEAEAAAEAGDPLALQRRYRLIWDNIPWEAGELKVVTKYGEAVRHTAGKPHHIRITEEPYSQGNSGLHFLRVQVVDKDGHVCPAADHLIHFSTKGEGRFVAAANGDAANLDLFHLPKHHAFAGELTVIVEGNCTLIATAKG
;
A
#
# COMPACT_ATOMS: atom_id res chain seq x y z
N MET A 1 -6.54 -1.83 -8.91
CA MET A 1 -5.65 -3.01 -8.92
C MET A 1 -4.54 -2.73 -9.92
N ASP A 2 -3.36 -3.23 -9.70
CA ASP A 2 -2.27 -3.27 -10.67
C ASP A 2 -2.21 -4.62 -11.40
N LEU A 3 -1.14 -4.86 -12.17
CA LEU A 3 -0.97 -6.12 -12.92
C LEU A 3 -0.76 -7.35 -12.01
N ALA A 4 -0.28 -7.13 -10.79
CA ALA A 4 -0.10 -8.18 -9.80
C ALA A 4 -1.36 -8.44 -8.94
N GLY A 5 -2.47 -7.75 -9.22
CA GLY A 5 -3.69 -7.84 -8.43
C GLY A 5 -3.60 -7.07 -7.09
N ILE A 6 -2.56 -6.27 -6.87
CA ILE A 6 -2.35 -5.49 -5.65
C ILE A 6 -3.21 -4.21 -5.72
N PRO A 7 -4.01 -3.91 -4.69
CA PRO A 7 -4.78 -2.67 -4.63
C PRO A 7 -3.86 -1.45 -4.56
N LYS A 8 -3.96 -0.54 -5.54
CA LYS A 8 -3.30 0.78 -5.50
C LYS A 8 -4.14 1.78 -4.70
N ASP A 9 -3.55 2.91 -4.29
CA ASP A 9 -4.24 3.92 -3.47
C ASP A 9 -5.61 4.31 -4.03
N ARG A 10 -5.75 4.49 -5.34
CA ARG A 10 -7.04 4.83 -5.98
C ARG A 10 -8.14 3.80 -5.75
N TYR A 11 -7.81 2.52 -5.57
CA TYR A 11 -8.80 1.51 -5.19
C TYR A 11 -9.49 1.88 -3.88
N TYR A 12 -8.73 2.34 -2.89
CA TYR A 12 -9.27 2.71 -1.58
C TYR A 12 -10.08 4.00 -1.63
N LEU A 13 -9.75 4.94 -2.54
CA LEU A 13 -10.58 6.12 -2.78
C LEU A 13 -11.97 5.72 -3.29
N TYR A 14 -12.03 4.88 -4.33
CA TYR A 14 -13.30 4.41 -4.86
C TYR A 14 -14.04 3.52 -3.86
N ARG A 15 -13.33 2.68 -3.10
CA ARG A 15 -13.94 1.88 -2.06
C ARG A 15 -14.57 2.76 -0.98
N ALA A 16 -13.92 3.84 -0.55
CA ALA A 16 -14.45 4.77 0.43
C ALA A 16 -15.73 5.48 -0.04
N GLU A 17 -15.82 5.78 -1.35
CA GLU A 17 -16.98 6.50 -1.90
C GLU A 17 -18.14 5.57 -2.29
N TRP A 18 -17.85 4.37 -2.76
CA TRP A 18 -18.86 3.51 -3.38
C TRP A 18 -19.26 2.28 -2.56
N ASN A 19 -18.39 1.78 -1.68
CA ASN A 19 -18.74 0.65 -0.82
C ASN A 19 -19.66 1.11 0.32
N LYS A 20 -20.84 0.51 0.41
CA LYS A 20 -21.83 0.82 1.47
C LYS A 20 -21.91 -0.25 2.57
N THR A 21 -21.12 -1.33 2.43
CA THR A 21 -21.16 -2.47 3.34
C THR A 21 -19.95 -2.55 4.29
N ALA A 22 -18.86 -1.85 3.96
CA ALA A 22 -17.65 -1.85 4.77
C ALA A 22 -16.98 -0.47 4.75
N HIS A 23 -16.53 -0.05 5.92
CA HIS A 23 -15.78 1.19 6.06
C HIS A 23 -14.37 1.09 5.50
N THR A 24 -13.81 2.23 5.15
CA THR A 24 -12.45 2.35 4.62
C THR A 24 -11.68 3.40 5.38
N VAL A 25 -10.48 3.05 5.82
CA VAL A 25 -9.47 4.01 6.28
C VAL A 25 -8.15 3.60 5.65
N HIS A 26 -7.62 4.42 4.76
CA HIS A 26 -6.37 4.15 4.03
C HIS A 26 -5.50 5.39 4.04
N LEU A 27 -4.30 5.26 4.60
CA LEU A 27 -3.33 6.34 4.77
C LEU A 27 -2.28 6.28 3.66
N LEU A 28 -1.96 7.42 3.06
CA LEU A 28 -0.96 7.56 2.01
C LEU A 28 -0.22 8.91 2.13
N PRO A 29 1.00 9.01 1.56
CA PRO A 29 1.79 7.98 0.89
C PRO A 29 2.48 7.02 1.88
N HIS A 30 3.45 6.22 1.40
CA HIS A 30 4.40 5.53 2.27
C HIS A 30 5.17 6.53 3.15
N TRP A 31 5.79 6.07 4.26
CA TRP A 31 6.45 6.98 5.19
C TRP A 31 7.98 6.80 5.21
N ASN A 32 8.59 6.60 4.02
CA ASN A 32 10.04 6.57 3.80
C ASN A 32 10.46 7.73 2.90
N TRP A 33 10.88 8.82 3.51
CA TRP A 33 11.35 10.04 2.87
C TRP A 33 12.71 10.45 3.44
N GLN A 34 13.19 11.67 3.17
CA GLN A 34 14.49 12.16 3.66
C GLN A 34 14.30 13.25 4.71
N PRO A 35 15.26 13.41 5.64
CA PRO A 35 15.28 14.57 6.54
C PRO A 35 15.22 15.89 5.77
N GLY A 36 14.26 16.75 6.14
CA GLY A 36 14.00 18.02 5.48
C GLY A 36 12.88 18.01 4.44
N ASP A 37 12.43 16.82 4.04
CA ASP A 37 11.26 16.72 3.15
C ASP A 37 9.96 17.15 3.86
N THR A 38 9.07 17.76 3.10
CA THR A 38 7.68 17.99 3.50
C THR A 38 6.76 17.22 2.57
N VAL A 39 5.81 16.48 3.14
CA VAL A 39 4.99 15.51 2.43
C VAL A 39 3.51 15.85 2.62
N PRO A 40 2.71 16.00 1.55
CA PRO A 40 1.27 16.04 1.68
C PRO A 40 0.75 14.64 2.08
N VAL A 41 0.13 14.55 3.26
CA VAL A 41 -0.46 13.31 3.76
C VAL A 41 -1.95 13.30 3.46
N MET A 42 -2.44 12.16 2.99
CA MET A 42 -3.85 11.99 2.67
C MET A 42 -4.42 10.74 3.34
N ALA A 43 -5.71 10.79 3.67
CA ALA A 43 -6.45 9.60 4.04
C ALA A 43 -7.70 9.44 3.16
N TYR A 44 -7.83 8.28 2.54
CA TYR A 44 -9.04 7.88 1.81
C TYR A 44 -9.94 7.14 2.79
N THR A 45 -11.06 7.73 3.09
CA THR A 45 -12.01 7.21 4.08
C THR A 45 -13.42 7.67 3.76
N ASP A 46 -14.41 6.91 4.16
CA ASP A 46 -15.82 7.31 4.17
C ASP A 46 -16.20 8.13 5.42
N ALA A 47 -15.28 8.32 6.38
CA ALA A 47 -15.44 9.29 7.46
C ALA A 47 -15.32 10.72 6.93
N ASN A 48 -16.06 11.66 7.57
CA ASN A 48 -16.03 13.07 7.21
C ASN A 48 -14.84 13.83 7.80
N GLU A 49 -14.23 13.29 8.86
CA GLU A 49 -13.09 13.90 9.57
C GLU A 49 -12.13 12.84 10.11
N GLY A 50 -10.93 13.25 10.40
CA GLY A 50 -9.91 12.42 11.03
C GLY A 50 -8.80 13.27 11.64
N GLU A 51 -8.02 12.66 12.52
CA GLU A 51 -6.88 13.26 13.18
C GLU A 51 -5.60 12.50 12.79
N LEU A 52 -4.57 13.26 12.41
CA LEU A 52 -3.27 12.71 12.06
C LEU A 52 -2.31 12.79 13.24
N PHE A 53 -1.52 11.74 13.41
CA PHE A 53 -0.48 11.66 14.43
C PHE A 53 0.84 11.26 13.81
N LEU A 54 1.93 11.87 14.27
CA LEU A 54 3.30 11.47 13.97
C LEU A 54 4.03 11.18 15.29
N ASN A 55 4.51 9.96 15.45
CA ASN A 55 5.16 9.49 16.67
C ASN A 55 4.33 9.77 17.96
N GLY A 56 3.01 9.59 17.87
CA GLY A 56 2.07 9.83 18.95
C GLY A 56 1.67 11.31 19.16
N LYS A 57 2.32 12.26 18.48
CA LYS A 57 1.99 13.68 18.56
C LYS A 57 0.92 14.01 17.52
N SER A 58 -0.18 14.66 17.95
CA SER A 58 -1.22 15.15 17.04
C SER A 58 -0.69 16.24 16.10
N LEU A 59 -0.98 16.09 14.84
CA LEU A 59 -0.75 17.07 13.77
C LEU A 59 -2.05 17.78 13.37
N GLY A 60 -3.12 17.57 14.13
CA GLY A 60 -4.41 18.24 13.98
C GLY A 60 -5.46 17.41 13.25
N LYS A 61 -6.68 17.89 13.38
CA LYS A 61 -7.86 17.34 12.72
C LYS A 61 -8.14 18.07 11.42
N VAL A 62 -8.54 17.31 10.40
CA VAL A 62 -9.08 17.86 9.16
C VAL A 62 -10.42 17.21 8.84
N ARG A 63 -11.25 17.90 8.05
CA ARG A 63 -12.53 17.39 7.56
C ARG A 63 -12.63 17.51 6.05
N LYS A 64 -13.49 16.71 5.46
CA LYS A 64 -13.88 16.87 4.06
C LYS A 64 -14.65 18.19 3.87
N LEU A 65 -14.45 18.83 2.73
CA LEU A 65 -15.20 20.02 2.36
C LEU A 65 -16.53 19.65 1.70
N SER A 66 -17.54 20.44 1.94
CA SER A 66 -18.78 20.45 1.13
C SER A 66 -18.47 20.91 -0.30
N LYS A 67 -19.42 20.74 -1.22
CA LYS A 67 -19.26 21.21 -2.59
C LYS A 67 -19.01 22.72 -2.65
N ALA A 68 -19.82 23.50 -1.98
CA ALA A 68 -19.71 24.97 -1.98
C ALA A 68 -18.40 25.48 -1.36
N GLU A 69 -17.94 24.85 -0.25
CA GLU A 69 -16.66 25.20 0.36
C GLU A 69 -15.48 24.86 -0.55
N ALA A 70 -15.52 23.72 -1.25
CA ALA A 70 -14.46 23.33 -2.18
C ALA A 70 -14.41 24.23 -3.42
N GLU A 71 -15.56 24.65 -3.94
CA GLU A 71 -15.64 25.61 -5.04
C GLU A 71 -15.07 26.97 -4.62
N ALA A 72 -15.46 27.49 -3.47
CA ALA A 72 -14.92 28.74 -2.94
C ALA A 72 -13.41 28.67 -2.66
N ALA A 73 -12.92 27.56 -2.11
CA ALA A 73 -11.49 27.35 -1.88
C ALA A 73 -10.69 27.25 -3.19
N ALA A 74 -11.26 26.64 -4.24
CA ALA A 74 -10.65 26.58 -5.56
C ALA A 74 -10.55 27.99 -6.20
N GLU A 75 -11.59 28.80 -6.09
CA GLU A 75 -11.59 30.20 -6.54
C GLU A 75 -10.56 31.04 -5.76
N ALA A 76 -10.32 30.72 -4.50
CA ALA A 76 -9.29 31.34 -3.67
C ALA A 76 -7.87 30.82 -3.94
N GLY A 77 -7.70 29.86 -4.88
CA GLY A 77 -6.39 29.37 -5.34
C GLY A 77 -5.88 28.11 -4.62
N ASP A 78 -6.70 27.39 -3.84
CA ASP A 78 -6.28 26.08 -3.31
C ASP A 78 -6.28 25.02 -4.42
N PRO A 79 -5.11 24.50 -4.84
CA PRO A 79 -5.01 23.52 -5.93
C PRO A 79 -5.61 22.16 -5.58
N LEU A 80 -5.84 21.88 -4.31
CA LEU A 80 -6.38 20.61 -3.81
C LEU A 80 -7.84 20.72 -3.37
N ALA A 81 -8.46 21.90 -3.46
CA ALA A 81 -9.80 22.19 -2.95
C ALA A 81 -10.85 21.15 -3.37
N LEU A 82 -10.94 20.82 -4.66
CA LEU A 82 -11.91 19.84 -5.16
C LEU A 82 -11.61 18.42 -4.66
N GLN A 83 -10.34 18.12 -4.37
CA GLN A 83 -9.95 16.83 -3.83
C GLN A 83 -10.34 16.67 -2.36
N ARG A 84 -10.36 17.79 -1.58
CA ARG A 84 -10.76 17.79 -0.17
C ARG A 84 -12.22 17.40 0.05
N ARG A 85 -13.03 17.30 -0.99
CA ARG A 85 -14.40 16.75 -0.91
C ARG A 85 -14.43 15.24 -0.68
N TYR A 86 -13.41 14.53 -1.14
CA TYR A 86 -13.40 13.07 -1.22
C TYR A 86 -12.36 12.43 -0.32
N ARG A 87 -11.48 13.24 0.28
CA ARG A 87 -10.36 12.76 1.11
C ARG A 87 -9.96 13.77 2.17
N LEU A 88 -9.34 13.27 3.23
CA LEU A 88 -8.72 14.12 4.22
C LEU A 88 -7.31 14.45 3.74
N ILE A 89 -6.88 15.72 3.85
CA ILE A 89 -5.56 16.18 3.38
C ILE A 89 -4.92 17.04 4.45
N TRP A 90 -3.73 16.65 4.88
CA TRP A 90 -2.81 17.44 5.68
C TRP A 90 -1.66 17.90 4.78
N ASP A 91 -1.55 19.20 4.61
CA ASP A 91 -0.54 19.79 3.74
C ASP A 91 0.81 19.88 4.44
N ASN A 92 1.90 19.72 3.68
CA ASN A 92 3.26 20.05 4.09
C ASN A 92 3.67 19.48 5.46
N ILE A 93 3.41 18.20 5.70
CA ILE A 93 3.82 17.53 6.94
C ILE A 93 5.33 17.31 6.88
N PRO A 94 6.12 17.91 7.79
CA PRO A 94 7.55 17.64 7.88
C PRO A 94 7.78 16.15 8.15
N TRP A 95 8.65 15.54 7.35
CA TRP A 95 8.96 14.12 7.56
C TRP A 95 9.87 13.94 8.79
N GLU A 96 9.50 12.98 9.58
CA GLU A 96 10.27 12.43 10.70
C GLU A 96 10.08 10.91 10.69
N ALA A 97 11.19 10.17 10.91
CA ALA A 97 11.13 8.71 10.94
C ALA A 97 10.24 8.22 12.11
N GLY A 98 9.49 7.15 11.87
CA GLY A 98 8.66 6.53 12.89
C GLY A 98 7.27 6.15 12.40
N GLU A 99 6.27 6.33 13.24
CA GLU A 99 4.88 5.98 13.00
C GLU A 99 4.07 7.19 12.56
N LEU A 100 3.47 7.13 11.37
CA LEU A 100 2.43 8.04 10.92
C LEU A 100 1.08 7.32 11.02
N LYS A 101 0.11 7.90 11.74
CA LYS A 101 -1.19 7.30 12.01
C LYS A 101 -2.33 8.28 11.79
N VAL A 102 -3.37 7.85 11.10
CA VAL A 102 -4.65 8.56 11.04
C VAL A 102 -5.70 7.81 11.84
N VAL A 103 -6.46 8.56 12.63
CA VAL A 103 -7.58 8.03 13.41
C VAL A 103 -8.87 8.68 12.92
N THR A 104 -9.89 7.88 12.68
CA THR A 104 -11.23 8.29 12.29
C THR A 104 -12.27 7.58 13.15
N LYS A 105 -13.53 7.96 13.05
CA LYS A 105 -14.63 7.24 13.73
C LYS A 105 -14.79 5.79 13.27
N TYR A 106 -14.21 5.40 12.13
CA TYR A 106 -14.31 4.05 11.57
C TYR A 106 -13.05 3.20 11.75
N GLY A 107 -12.10 3.67 12.54
CA GLY A 107 -10.86 3.00 12.83
C GLY A 107 -9.64 3.83 12.48
N GLU A 108 -8.50 3.16 12.38
CA GLU A 108 -7.21 3.79 12.13
C GLU A 108 -6.47 3.14 10.96
N ALA A 109 -5.51 3.87 10.39
CA ALA A 109 -4.53 3.35 9.45
C ALA A 109 -3.15 3.89 9.80
N VAL A 110 -2.14 3.03 9.66
CA VAL A 110 -0.76 3.31 10.08
C VAL A 110 0.20 3.12 8.91
N ARG A 111 1.24 3.94 8.88
CA ARG A 111 2.44 3.78 8.06
C ARG A 111 3.66 3.89 8.97
N HIS A 112 4.62 3.02 8.75
CA HIS A 112 5.89 3.07 9.45
C HIS A 112 7.02 3.42 8.48
N THR A 113 8.03 4.11 8.97
CA THR A 113 9.29 4.22 8.26
C THR A 113 9.98 2.87 8.32
N ALA A 114 10.09 2.19 7.18
CA ALA A 114 10.81 0.94 7.09
C ALA A 114 12.32 1.18 7.12
N GLY A 115 13.02 0.29 7.80
CA GLY A 115 14.48 0.20 7.81
C GLY A 115 15.04 -0.44 6.53
N LYS A 116 16.27 -0.97 6.63
CA LYS A 116 16.90 -1.71 5.52
C LYS A 116 16.18 -3.03 5.28
N PRO A 117 16.08 -3.50 4.02
CA PRO A 117 15.60 -4.84 3.70
C PRO A 117 16.30 -5.91 4.53
N HIS A 118 15.53 -6.83 5.10
CA HIS A 118 16.03 -7.85 6.01
C HIS A 118 15.59 -9.26 5.60
N HIS A 119 14.30 -9.47 5.27
CA HIS A 119 13.81 -10.78 4.85
C HIS A 119 12.62 -10.66 3.90
N ILE A 120 12.22 -11.79 3.32
CA ILE A 120 11.06 -11.91 2.47
C ILE A 120 9.93 -12.53 3.29
N ARG A 121 8.79 -11.85 3.34
CA ARG A 121 7.54 -12.35 3.90
C ARG A 121 6.65 -12.86 2.77
N ILE A 122 6.07 -14.05 2.95
CA ILE A 122 5.12 -14.66 2.02
C ILE A 122 3.80 -14.84 2.77
N THR A 123 2.69 -14.35 2.18
CA THR A 123 1.35 -14.45 2.73
C THR A 123 0.39 -14.91 1.64
N GLU A 124 -0.44 -15.89 1.93
CA GLU A 124 -1.49 -16.32 0.99
C GLU A 124 -2.63 -15.32 0.95
N GLU A 125 -3.06 -14.95 -0.23
CA GLU A 125 -4.18 -14.03 -0.45
C GLU A 125 -5.53 -14.73 -0.22
N PRO A 126 -6.51 -14.08 0.43
CA PRO A 126 -7.80 -14.70 0.76
C PRO A 126 -8.57 -15.24 -0.46
N TYR A 127 -8.38 -14.65 -1.64
CA TYR A 127 -9.03 -15.08 -2.88
C TYR A 127 -8.42 -16.35 -3.49
N SER A 128 -7.35 -16.89 -2.92
CA SER A 128 -6.85 -18.24 -3.26
C SER A 128 -7.90 -19.32 -2.97
N GLN A 129 -8.73 -19.12 -1.96
CA GLN A 129 -9.78 -20.06 -1.58
C GLN A 129 -10.89 -20.11 -2.65
N GLY A 130 -11.13 -21.27 -3.22
CA GLY A 130 -12.13 -21.50 -4.26
C GLY A 130 -11.60 -21.55 -5.70
N ASN A 131 -10.31 -21.25 -5.90
CA ASN A 131 -9.65 -21.51 -7.17
C ASN A 131 -9.05 -22.92 -7.15
N SER A 132 -9.53 -23.82 -8.00
CA SER A 132 -9.15 -25.24 -8.07
C SER A 132 -7.63 -25.41 -8.20
N GLY A 133 -6.94 -25.51 -7.06
CA GLY A 133 -5.51 -25.79 -6.98
C GLY A 133 -4.57 -24.63 -7.23
N LEU A 134 -5.04 -23.41 -7.51
CA LEU A 134 -4.20 -22.21 -7.62
C LEU A 134 -4.16 -21.44 -6.30
N HIS A 135 -2.94 -21.08 -5.88
CA HIS A 135 -2.68 -20.25 -4.71
C HIS A 135 -1.99 -18.96 -5.13
N PHE A 136 -2.53 -17.84 -4.67
CA PHE A 136 -2.00 -16.50 -4.91
C PHE A 136 -1.26 -16.04 -3.66
N LEU A 137 0.02 -15.80 -3.80
CA LEU A 137 0.91 -15.50 -2.68
C LEU A 137 1.46 -14.08 -2.82
N ARG A 138 1.20 -13.25 -1.82
CA ARG A 138 1.84 -11.95 -1.68
C ARG A 138 3.25 -12.15 -1.17
N VAL A 139 4.24 -11.68 -1.92
CA VAL A 139 5.66 -11.70 -1.56
C VAL A 139 6.10 -10.28 -1.28
N GLN A 140 6.67 -10.04 -0.11
CA GLN A 140 7.04 -8.71 0.35
C GLN A 140 8.48 -8.69 0.87
N VAL A 141 9.25 -7.69 0.46
CA VAL A 141 10.56 -7.39 1.04
C VAL A 141 10.33 -6.51 2.25
N VAL A 142 10.68 -7.00 3.43
CA VAL A 142 10.43 -6.31 4.69
C VAL A 142 11.71 -6.09 5.48
N ASP A 143 11.69 -5.10 6.37
CA ASP A 143 12.76 -4.84 7.33
C ASP A 143 12.73 -5.83 8.50
N LYS A 144 13.61 -5.63 9.49
CA LYS A 144 13.71 -6.48 10.69
C LYS A 144 12.41 -6.47 11.53
N ASP A 145 11.64 -5.38 11.47
CA ASP A 145 10.42 -5.18 12.25
C ASP A 145 9.15 -5.60 11.46
N GLY A 146 9.34 -6.06 10.21
CA GLY A 146 8.27 -6.56 9.34
C GLY A 146 7.57 -5.48 8.52
N HIS A 147 8.11 -4.26 8.46
CA HIS A 147 7.56 -3.20 7.62
C HIS A 147 8.03 -3.37 6.17
N VAL A 148 7.12 -3.23 5.21
CA VAL A 148 7.44 -3.31 3.79
C VAL A 148 8.39 -2.18 3.40
N CYS A 149 9.47 -2.51 2.70
CA CYS A 149 10.46 -1.56 2.23
C CYS A 149 10.01 -0.97 0.88
N PRO A 150 9.47 0.26 0.83
CA PRO A 150 8.83 0.78 -0.39
C PRO A 150 9.80 1.12 -1.53
N ALA A 151 11.09 1.17 -1.25
CA ALA A 151 12.14 1.36 -2.25
C ALA A 151 12.79 0.05 -2.71
N ALA A 152 12.32 -1.12 -2.23
CA ALA A 152 12.91 -2.39 -2.61
C ALA A 152 12.43 -2.84 -3.99
N ASP A 153 13.39 -3.08 -4.88
CA ASP A 153 13.23 -3.56 -6.27
C ASP A 153 14.00 -4.86 -6.54
N HIS A 154 14.35 -5.60 -5.50
CA HIS A 154 15.20 -6.79 -5.58
C HIS A 154 14.67 -7.83 -6.56
N LEU A 155 15.58 -8.45 -7.33
CA LEU A 155 15.26 -9.65 -8.10
C LEU A 155 15.11 -10.84 -7.15
N ILE A 156 13.92 -11.39 -7.09
CA ILE A 156 13.58 -12.52 -6.23
C ILE A 156 13.49 -13.79 -7.07
N HIS A 157 14.15 -14.85 -6.61
CA HIS A 157 14.13 -16.17 -7.20
C HIS A 157 13.19 -17.07 -6.42
N PHE A 158 12.44 -17.90 -7.14
CA PHE A 158 11.43 -18.78 -6.58
C PHE A 158 11.75 -20.25 -6.84
N SER A 159 11.41 -21.08 -5.86
CA SER A 159 11.34 -22.53 -6.00
C SER A 159 10.17 -23.06 -5.17
N THR A 160 9.73 -24.27 -5.46
CA THR A 160 8.66 -24.94 -4.72
C THR A 160 9.17 -26.21 -4.07
N LYS A 161 8.65 -26.54 -2.88
CA LYS A 161 8.87 -27.80 -2.20
C LYS A 161 7.51 -28.49 -2.00
N GLY A 162 7.39 -29.74 -2.43
CA GLY A 162 6.14 -30.52 -2.42
C GLY A 162 5.72 -30.95 -3.82
N GLU A 163 4.46 -31.32 -3.99
CA GLU A 163 3.91 -31.87 -5.26
C GLU A 163 3.37 -30.78 -6.21
N GLY A 164 3.42 -29.52 -5.79
CA GLY A 164 2.99 -28.40 -6.62
C GLY A 164 4.12 -27.78 -7.44
N ARG A 165 3.75 -26.75 -8.21
CA ARG A 165 4.69 -26.05 -9.09
C ARG A 165 4.47 -24.54 -9.08
N PHE A 166 5.53 -23.80 -9.39
CA PHE A 166 5.46 -22.39 -9.74
C PHE A 166 4.71 -22.22 -11.07
N VAL A 167 3.81 -21.25 -11.13
CA VAL A 167 3.04 -20.92 -12.35
C VAL A 167 3.49 -19.58 -12.92
N ALA A 168 3.43 -18.51 -12.12
CA ALA A 168 3.78 -17.18 -12.58
C ALA A 168 4.15 -16.25 -11.42
N ALA A 169 4.83 -15.16 -11.76
CA ALA A 169 5.02 -14.00 -10.87
C ALA A 169 4.75 -12.71 -11.63
N ALA A 170 4.25 -11.70 -10.94
CA ALA A 170 4.01 -10.36 -11.48
C ALA A 170 4.17 -9.30 -10.38
N ASN A 171 4.64 -8.12 -10.75
CA ASN A 171 4.68 -6.95 -9.88
C ASN A 171 3.74 -5.83 -10.40
N GLY A 172 3.65 -4.73 -9.66
CA GLY A 172 2.79 -3.59 -9.99
C GLY A 172 3.35 -2.59 -10.98
N ASP A 173 4.56 -2.81 -11.50
CA ASP A 173 5.20 -1.93 -12.49
C ASP A 173 4.72 -2.29 -13.90
N ALA A 174 3.97 -1.37 -14.52
CA ALA A 174 3.47 -1.53 -15.88
C ALA A 174 4.58 -1.47 -16.96
N ALA A 175 5.78 -1.00 -16.59
CA ALA A 175 6.93 -0.92 -17.48
C ALA A 175 7.92 -2.10 -17.29
N ASN A 176 7.66 -2.99 -16.34
CA ASN A 176 8.53 -4.15 -16.09
C ASN A 176 8.49 -5.13 -17.27
N LEU A 177 9.67 -5.60 -17.68
CA LEU A 177 9.85 -6.53 -18.81
C LEU A 177 10.18 -7.98 -18.36
N ASP A 178 10.13 -8.27 -17.07
CA ASP A 178 10.33 -9.64 -16.58
C ASP A 178 9.24 -10.56 -17.11
N LEU A 179 9.65 -11.77 -17.51
CA LEU A 179 8.71 -12.76 -18.02
C LEU A 179 7.96 -13.44 -16.88
N PHE A 180 6.66 -13.37 -16.87
CA PHE A 180 5.79 -13.86 -15.78
C PHE A 180 5.97 -15.36 -15.47
N HIS A 181 6.26 -16.18 -16.48
CA HIS A 181 6.40 -17.64 -16.34
C HIS A 181 7.78 -18.10 -15.82
N LEU A 182 8.74 -17.19 -15.67
CA LEU A 182 10.06 -17.55 -15.13
C LEU A 182 10.02 -17.51 -13.60
N PRO A 183 10.70 -18.46 -12.92
CA PRO A 183 10.72 -18.52 -11.45
C PRO A 183 11.66 -17.46 -10.85
N LYS A 184 11.56 -16.22 -11.34
CA LYS A 184 12.24 -15.02 -10.84
C LYS A 184 11.51 -13.80 -11.32
N HIS A 185 11.43 -12.78 -10.48
CA HIS A 185 10.80 -11.50 -10.83
C HIS A 185 11.28 -10.39 -9.89
N HIS A 186 11.40 -9.16 -10.38
CA HIS A 186 11.72 -8.03 -9.52
C HIS A 186 10.51 -7.67 -8.64
N ALA A 187 10.79 -7.30 -7.39
CA ALA A 187 9.80 -6.59 -6.58
C ALA A 187 9.58 -5.18 -7.15
N PHE A 188 8.41 -4.62 -6.89
CA PHE A 188 8.11 -3.21 -7.17
C PHE A 188 7.45 -2.60 -5.93
N ALA A 189 8.02 -1.51 -5.43
CA ALA A 189 7.63 -0.93 -4.14
C ALA A 189 7.64 -1.96 -2.98
N GLY A 190 8.60 -2.89 -3.03
CA GLY A 190 8.77 -3.94 -2.05
C GLY A 190 7.81 -5.12 -2.17
N GLU A 191 6.99 -5.20 -3.22
CA GLU A 191 5.93 -6.22 -3.33
C GLU A 191 5.86 -6.86 -4.73
N LEU A 192 5.37 -8.08 -4.75
CA LEU A 192 4.92 -8.78 -5.95
C LEU A 192 3.95 -9.90 -5.58
N THR A 193 3.26 -10.46 -6.57
CA THR A 193 2.41 -11.64 -6.42
C THR A 193 3.01 -12.82 -7.14
N VAL A 194 3.00 -13.99 -6.50
CA VAL A 194 3.39 -15.28 -7.08
C VAL A 194 2.19 -16.20 -7.10
N ILE A 195 2.03 -16.93 -8.19
CA ILE A 195 1.01 -17.98 -8.34
C ILE A 195 1.70 -19.33 -8.32
N VAL A 196 1.24 -20.21 -7.47
CA VAL A 196 1.62 -21.62 -7.45
C VAL A 196 0.40 -22.51 -7.63
N GLU A 197 0.61 -23.72 -8.12
CA GLU A 197 -0.46 -24.72 -8.31
C GLU A 197 -0.15 -25.97 -7.49
N GLY A 198 -1.16 -26.53 -6.86
CA GLY A 198 -1.06 -27.77 -6.10
C GLY A 198 -0.49 -27.59 -4.70
N ASN A 199 -0.27 -28.69 -4.01
CA ASN A 199 0.19 -28.71 -2.61
C ASN A 199 1.70 -28.50 -2.52
N CYS A 200 2.15 -27.27 -2.40
CA CYS A 200 3.56 -26.94 -2.24
C CYS A 200 3.79 -25.71 -1.35
N THR A 201 5.01 -25.62 -0.84
CA THR A 201 5.51 -24.42 -0.16
C THR A 201 6.38 -23.63 -1.11
N LEU A 202 6.07 -22.35 -1.30
CA LEU A 202 6.92 -21.41 -2.06
C LEU A 202 8.15 -21.05 -1.22
N ILE A 203 9.32 -21.11 -1.84
CA ILE A 203 10.59 -20.63 -1.28
C ILE A 203 11.03 -19.44 -2.14
N ALA A 204 11.29 -18.30 -1.50
CA ALA A 204 11.74 -17.08 -2.16
C ALA A 204 13.10 -16.64 -1.60
N THR A 205 14.03 -16.28 -2.49
CA THR A 205 15.36 -15.79 -2.13
C THR A 205 15.72 -14.59 -2.97
N ALA A 206 16.25 -13.53 -2.34
CA ALA A 206 16.88 -12.42 -3.03
C ALA A 206 18.41 -12.57 -2.92
N LYS A 207 19.12 -12.28 -4.02
CA LYS A 207 20.58 -12.08 -3.94
C LYS A 207 20.78 -10.62 -3.57
N GLY A 208 21.51 -10.40 -2.46
CA GLY A 208 21.96 -9.07 -2.06
C GLY A 208 22.93 -8.45 -3.04
#